data_95cfe4fbb801da3d5cb589b4e48d3127
#
_entry.id   95cfe4fbb801da3d5cb589b4e48d3127
#
_cell.length_a   1.000
_cell.length_b   1.000
_cell.length_c   1.000
_cell.angle_alpha   90.00
_cell.angle_beta   90.00
_cell.angle_gamma   90.00
#
_symmetry.space_group_name_H-M   'P 1'
#
loop_
_entity.id
_entity.type
_entity.pdbx_description
1 polymer ?
#
loop_
_entity_poly.entity_id
_entity_poly.type
_entity_poly.pdbx_seq_one_letter_code
_entity_poly.pdbx_strand_id
1 'polypeptide(L)'
;ILKICRNLVPYDMGYLLIYDETEAVREETGYSAAEGMDDELFSVYLKEYYAKDYLQYFISLFKESACYRDTDIMDERLRTKTEIFCHFMEPNGIPYGAGCVLWKGKKMLGVLNFFRSENLGDFTDKEMFVLNQLQDHLAEKLYQLFLGKKSLAQNKQAEKMVRFEDRM
;
A
#
# COMPACT_ATOMS: atom_id res chain seq x y z
N ILE A 1 -2.36 -10.78 -0.35
CA ILE A 1 -1.17 -10.13 -0.92
C ILE A 1 -0.10 -9.97 0.16
N LEU A 2 -0.34 -9.22 1.24
CA LEU A 2 0.64 -8.95 2.30
C LEU A 2 1.31 -10.24 2.82
N LYS A 3 0.54 -11.23 3.27
CA LYS A 3 1.06 -12.51 3.78
C LYS A 3 1.94 -13.27 2.76
N ILE A 4 1.63 -13.17 1.47
CA ILE A 4 2.46 -13.78 0.42
C ILE A 4 3.79 -13.05 0.33
N CYS A 5 3.76 -11.71 0.32
CA CYS A 5 4.97 -10.90 0.30
C CYS A 5 5.87 -11.19 1.51
N ARG A 6 5.30 -11.33 2.71
CA ARG A 6 6.05 -11.61 3.95
C ARG A 6 6.83 -12.93 3.90
N ASN A 7 6.30 -13.94 3.21
CA ASN A 7 7.01 -15.22 3.04
C ASN A 7 8.22 -15.14 2.10
N LEU A 8 8.25 -14.14 1.22
CA LEU A 8 9.32 -13.96 0.22
C LEU A 8 10.32 -12.88 0.65
N VAL A 9 9.82 -11.83 1.25
CA VAL A 9 10.59 -10.70 1.77
C VAL A 9 10.08 -10.42 3.18
N PRO A 10 10.75 -10.93 4.22
CA PRO A 10 10.34 -10.76 5.60
C PRO A 10 10.21 -9.28 6.00
N TYR A 11 9.19 -8.95 6.78
CA TYR A 11 8.97 -7.61 7.36
C TYR A 11 8.21 -7.73 8.70
N ASP A 12 8.30 -6.71 9.53
CA ASP A 12 7.60 -6.65 10.81
C ASP A 12 6.19 -6.09 10.65
N MET A 13 6.05 -4.97 9.93
CA MET A 13 4.78 -4.31 9.64
C MET A 13 4.66 -4.04 8.14
N GLY A 14 3.43 -4.02 7.64
CA GLY A 14 3.16 -3.65 6.26
C GLY A 14 1.72 -3.25 6.04
N TYR A 15 1.49 -2.45 5.02
CA TYR A 15 0.15 -2.08 4.60
C TYR A 15 -0.01 -2.08 3.08
N LEU A 16 -1.24 -2.21 2.65
CA LEU A 16 -1.68 -2.00 1.27
C LEU A 16 -2.69 -0.85 1.29
N LEU A 17 -2.32 0.28 0.70
CA LEU A 17 -3.25 1.36 0.38
C LEU A 17 -3.81 1.16 -1.02
N ILE A 18 -5.12 1.29 -1.17
CA ILE A 18 -5.81 1.17 -2.44
C ILE A 18 -6.38 2.53 -2.82
N TYR A 19 -6.10 2.96 -4.05
CA TYR A 19 -6.56 4.24 -4.57
C TYR A 19 -7.83 4.07 -5.41
N ASP A 20 -8.71 5.05 -5.33
CA ASP A 20 -9.92 5.12 -6.16
C ASP A 20 -9.64 5.74 -7.55
N GLU A 21 -10.71 6.06 -8.28
CA GLU A 21 -10.59 6.68 -9.61
C GLU A 21 -10.11 8.14 -9.56
N THR A 22 -10.15 8.76 -8.38
CA THR A 22 -9.68 10.13 -8.13
C THR A 22 -8.25 10.17 -7.55
N GLU A 23 -7.57 9.02 -7.50
CA GLU A 23 -6.26 8.84 -6.86
C GLU A 23 -6.26 9.17 -5.35
N ALA A 24 -7.44 9.14 -4.71
CA ALA A 24 -7.56 9.26 -3.27
C ALA A 24 -7.54 7.89 -2.58
N VAL A 25 -6.99 7.84 -1.37
CA VAL A 25 -7.02 6.63 -0.54
C VAL A 25 -8.45 6.30 -0.18
N ARG A 26 -8.87 5.07 -0.43
CA ARG A 26 -10.20 4.58 -0.08
C ARG A 26 -10.26 4.20 1.40
N GLU A 27 -10.47 5.17 2.27
CA GLU A 27 -10.62 4.93 3.71
C GLU A 27 -11.92 4.20 4.07
N GLU A 28 -13.02 4.56 3.42
CA GLU A 28 -14.38 4.13 3.81
C GLU A 28 -14.80 2.75 3.29
N THR A 29 -14.02 2.10 2.45
CA THR A 29 -14.50 0.93 1.71
C THR A 29 -13.90 -0.41 2.17
N GLY A 30 -13.08 -0.44 3.24
CA GLY A 30 -12.41 -1.65 3.70
C GLY A 30 -11.47 -2.28 2.66
N TYR A 31 -10.95 -1.48 1.74
CA TYR A 31 -10.04 -1.93 0.71
C TYR A 31 -8.57 -1.85 1.12
N SER A 32 -8.22 -0.97 2.06
CA SER A 32 -6.88 -0.91 2.64
C SER A 32 -6.71 -2.02 3.69
N ALA A 33 -5.52 -2.53 3.82
CA ALA A 33 -5.20 -3.61 4.75
C ALA A 33 -3.83 -3.38 5.38
N ALA A 34 -3.69 -3.75 6.66
CA ALA A 34 -2.41 -3.76 7.37
C ALA A 34 -2.10 -5.16 7.92
N GLU A 35 -0.84 -5.43 8.16
CA GLU A 35 -0.33 -6.64 8.79
C GLU A 35 0.83 -6.28 9.73
N GLY A 36 0.80 -6.80 10.96
CA GLY A 36 1.78 -6.45 11.99
C GLY A 36 1.56 -5.07 12.61
N MET A 37 0.57 -4.32 12.15
CA MET A 37 0.15 -3.02 12.63
C MET A 37 -1.31 -3.16 13.06
N ASP A 38 -1.67 -2.70 14.25
CA ASP A 38 -3.07 -2.69 14.68
C ASP A 38 -3.88 -1.59 13.99
N ASP A 39 -5.20 -1.68 14.10
CA ASP A 39 -6.12 -0.76 13.43
C ASP A 39 -5.97 0.68 13.97
N GLU A 40 -5.59 0.86 15.23
CA GLU A 40 -5.38 2.17 15.85
C GLU A 40 -4.15 2.84 15.25
N LEU A 41 -3.01 2.15 15.22
CA LEU A 41 -1.77 2.66 14.66
C LEU A 41 -1.93 2.96 13.17
N PHE A 42 -2.63 2.11 12.41
CA PHE A 42 -2.90 2.35 11.00
C PHE A 42 -3.81 3.57 10.79
N SER A 43 -4.82 3.76 11.65
CA SER A 43 -5.69 4.94 11.63
C SER A 43 -4.93 6.24 11.94
N VAL A 44 -4.01 6.19 12.92
CA VAL A 44 -3.13 7.33 13.25
C VAL A 44 -2.25 7.68 12.06
N TYR A 45 -1.62 6.68 11.41
CA TYR A 45 -0.83 6.93 10.20
C TYR A 45 -1.66 7.66 9.14
N LEU A 46 -2.84 7.14 8.79
CA LEU A 46 -3.68 7.73 7.74
C LEU A 46 -4.13 9.16 8.05
N LYS A 47 -4.44 9.46 9.31
CA LYS A 47 -4.98 10.76 9.71
C LYS A 47 -3.90 11.83 9.91
N GLU A 48 -2.76 11.45 10.50
CA GLU A 48 -1.78 12.41 10.99
C GLU A 48 -0.50 12.46 10.15
N TYR A 49 -0.09 11.33 9.56
CA TYR A 49 1.21 11.21 8.90
C TYR A 49 1.14 11.02 7.40
N TYR A 50 0.08 10.46 6.86
CA TYR A 50 -0.04 10.17 5.43
C TYR A 50 0.28 11.38 4.54
N ALA A 51 -0.31 12.56 4.84
CA ALA A 51 -0.08 13.78 4.06
C ALA A 51 1.32 14.40 4.24
N LYS A 52 2.05 13.99 5.28
CA LYS A 52 3.40 14.47 5.61
C LYS A 52 4.48 13.48 5.23
N ASP A 53 4.09 12.31 4.75
CA ASP A 53 5.00 11.26 4.33
C ASP A 53 5.66 11.64 3.01
N TYR A 54 6.99 11.80 3.02
CA TYR A 54 7.77 12.12 1.82
C TYR A 54 7.59 11.10 0.70
N LEU A 55 7.22 9.87 1.03
CA LEU A 55 6.91 8.83 0.06
C LEU A 55 5.74 9.22 -0.84
N GLN A 56 4.76 9.99 -0.37
CA GLN A 56 3.63 10.42 -1.19
C GLN A 56 4.08 11.26 -2.38
N TYR A 57 5.04 12.18 -2.16
CA TYR A 57 5.63 12.94 -3.24
C TYR A 57 6.41 12.02 -4.20
N PHE A 58 7.24 11.14 -3.66
CA PHE A 58 8.05 10.22 -4.45
C PHE A 58 7.18 9.27 -5.29
N ILE A 59 6.14 8.68 -4.69
CA ILE A 59 5.18 7.79 -5.33
C ILE A 59 4.49 8.49 -6.52
N SER A 60 4.18 9.78 -6.40
CA SER A 60 3.51 10.55 -7.45
C SER A 60 4.33 10.70 -8.74
N LEU A 61 5.63 10.47 -8.68
CA LEU A 61 6.54 10.55 -9.83
C LEU A 61 6.47 9.30 -10.71
N PHE A 62 6.05 8.15 -10.16
CA PHE A 62 5.91 6.93 -10.94
C PHE A 62 4.69 6.98 -11.85
N LYS A 63 4.85 6.46 -13.07
CA LYS A 63 3.77 6.31 -14.07
C LYS A 63 3.59 4.86 -14.51
N GLU A 64 4.30 3.95 -13.85
CA GLU A 64 4.26 2.51 -14.02
C GLU A 64 4.56 1.83 -12.67
N SER A 65 4.37 0.52 -12.59
CA SER A 65 4.72 -0.23 -11.39
C SER A 65 6.22 -0.13 -11.13
N ALA A 66 6.59 0.15 -9.88
CA ALA A 66 7.97 0.25 -9.46
C ALA A 66 8.10 -0.12 -7.98
N CYS A 67 9.25 -0.68 -7.60
CA CYS A 67 9.59 -0.90 -6.21
C CYS A 67 10.65 0.10 -5.75
N TYR A 68 10.64 0.40 -4.47
CA TYR A 68 11.55 1.35 -3.85
C TYR A 68 11.97 0.88 -2.46
N ARG A 69 13.10 1.38 -2.01
CA ARG A 69 13.61 1.26 -0.64
C ARG A 69 13.90 2.67 -0.13
N ASP A 70 13.47 2.98 1.08
CA ASP A 70 13.54 4.33 1.65
C ASP A 70 14.95 4.90 1.66
N THR A 71 15.94 4.06 1.95
CA THR A 71 17.36 4.43 2.00
C THR A 71 17.96 4.72 0.62
N ASP A 72 17.30 4.30 -0.48
CA ASP A 72 17.68 4.67 -1.85
C ASP A 72 17.03 5.98 -2.30
N ILE A 73 15.88 6.35 -1.67
CA ILE A 73 15.12 7.56 -2.04
C ILE A 73 15.73 8.82 -1.45
N MET A 74 16.19 8.74 -0.20
CA MET A 74 16.60 9.90 0.56
C MET A 74 17.88 9.61 1.35
N ASP A 75 18.82 10.57 1.36
CA ASP A 75 20.01 10.48 2.21
C ASP A 75 19.60 10.28 3.68
N GLU A 76 20.27 9.36 4.36
CA GLU A 76 19.95 8.94 5.72
C GLU A 76 19.91 10.11 6.71
N ARG A 77 20.82 11.09 6.55
CA ARG A 77 20.87 12.29 7.42
C ARG A 77 19.66 13.22 7.24
N LEU A 78 18.99 13.14 6.11
CA LEU A 78 17.76 13.89 5.85
C LEU A 78 16.54 13.06 6.27
N ARG A 79 16.52 11.77 5.89
CA ARG A 79 15.45 10.85 6.18
C ARG A 79 15.14 10.76 7.68
N THR A 80 16.18 10.59 8.49
CA THR A 80 16.07 10.50 9.97
C THR A 80 15.67 11.80 10.66
N LYS A 81 15.55 12.91 9.92
CA LYS A 81 15.04 14.19 10.43
C LYS A 81 13.63 14.52 9.96
N THR A 82 13.03 13.67 9.14
CA THR A 82 11.65 13.86 8.67
C THR A 82 10.67 13.65 9.82
N GLU A 83 9.54 14.33 9.75
CA GLU A 83 8.48 14.20 10.76
C GLU A 83 7.96 12.77 10.86
N ILE A 84 7.77 12.11 9.72
CA ILE A 84 7.33 10.72 9.67
C ILE A 84 8.33 9.77 10.34
N PHE A 85 9.62 9.98 10.13
CA PHE A 85 10.65 9.15 10.78
C PHE A 85 10.65 9.36 12.29
N CYS A 86 10.81 10.61 12.76
CA CYS A 86 10.95 10.93 14.18
C CYS A 86 9.71 10.61 15.02
N HIS A 87 8.52 10.77 14.46
CA HIS A 87 7.29 10.67 15.24
C HIS A 87 6.46 9.42 14.95
N PHE A 88 6.77 8.71 13.87
CA PHE A 88 6.05 7.48 13.53
C PHE A 88 6.98 6.27 13.40
N MET A 89 8.01 6.31 12.53
CA MET A 89 8.81 5.12 12.26
C MET A 89 9.70 4.73 13.45
N GLU A 90 10.49 5.66 13.98
CA GLU A 90 11.40 5.40 15.09
C GLU A 90 10.68 5.00 16.38
N PRO A 91 9.61 5.71 16.85
CA PRO A 91 8.87 5.30 18.05
C PRO A 91 8.19 3.93 17.94
N ASN A 92 7.87 3.49 16.74
CA ASN A 92 7.30 2.16 16.50
C ASN A 92 8.36 1.09 16.18
N GLY A 93 9.65 1.43 16.25
CA GLY A 93 10.75 0.49 16.07
C GLY A 93 10.89 -0.04 14.63
N ILE A 94 10.47 0.74 13.63
CA ILE A 94 10.45 0.36 12.20
C ILE A 94 11.24 1.33 11.31
N PRO A 95 12.54 1.51 11.56
CA PRO A 95 13.35 2.54 10.89
C PRO A 95 13.58 2.30 9.39
N TYR A 96 13.30 1.11 8.87
CA TYR A 96 13.53 0.78 7.46
C TYR A 96 12.23 0.54 6.73
N GLY A 97 12.09 1.13 5.56
CA GLY A 97 10.93 0.99 4.70
C GLY A 97 11.30 0.55 3.28
N ALA A 98 10.43 -0.22 2.66
CA ALA A 98 10.44 -0.53 1.24
C ALA A 98 9.02 -0.76 0.75
N GLY A 99 8.80 -0.62 -0.54
CA GLY A 99 7.46 -0.83 -1.08
C GLY A 99 7.40 -0.98 -2.59
N CYS A 100 6.18 -1.12 -3.08
CA CYS A 100 5.89 -1.17 -4.51
C CYS A 100 4.68 -0.29 -4.83
N VAL A 101 4.83 0.58 -5.81
CA VAL A 101 3.70 1.27 -6.45
C VAL A 101 3.16 0.34 -7.54
N LEU A 102 1.86 0.11 -7.54
CA LEU A 102 1.21 -0.84 -8.43
C LEU A 102 0.32 -0.12 -9.43
N TRP A 103 0.65 -0.27 -10.70
CA TRP A 103 -0.08 0.32 -11.82
C TRP A 103 -0.68 -0.74 -12.74
N LYS A 104 -1.81 -0.42 -13.38
CA LYS A 104 -2.35 -1.18 -14.50
C LYS A 104 -2.77 -0.23 -15.61
N GLY A 105 -2.06 -0.28 -16.73
CA GLY A 105 -2.23 0.70 -17.80
C GLY A 105 -1.89 2.12 -17.31
N LYS A 106 -2.86 3.02 -17.37
CA LYS A 106 -2.70 4.43 -16.94
C LYS A 106 -3.23 4.69 -15.52
N LYS A 107 -3.58 3.64 -14.78
CA LYS A 107 -4.20 3.77 -13.46
C LYS A 107 -3.29 3.24 -12.37
N MET A 108 -3.03 4.06 -11.36
CA MET A 108 -2.45 3.62 -10.11
C MET A 108 -3.51 2.87 -9.30
N LEU A 109 -3.22 1.64 -8.94
CA LEU A 109 -4.12 0.76 -8.20
C LEU A 109 -3.94 0.87 -6.70
N GLY A 110 -2.70 1.04 -6.28
CA GLY A 110 -2.36 1.10 -4.86
C GLY A 110 -0.86 1.07 -4.60
N VAL A 111 -0.53 1.11 -3.33
CA VAL A 111 0.84 1.07 -2.83
C VAL A 111 0.95 0.02 -1.73
N LEU A 112 1.94 -0.84 -1.86
CA LEU A 112 2.40 -1.74 -0.80
C LEU A 112 3.57 -1.10 -0.09
N ASN A 113 3.53 -1.02 1.23
CA ASN A 113 4.66 -0.64 2.06
C ASN A 113 4.96 -1.73 3.07
N PHE A 114 6.24 -1.95 3.32
CA PHE A 114 6.79 -2.90 4.27
C PHE A 114 7.79 -2.17 5.16
N PHE A 115 7.76 -2.48 6.45
CA PHE A 115 8.63 -1.86 7.44
C PHE A 115 9.37 -2.94 8.24
N ARG A 116 10.61 -2.62 8.60
CA ARG A 116 11.48 -3.50 9.38
C ARG A 116 12.04 -2.79 10.60
N SER A 117 12.17 -3.56 11.65
CA SER A 117 12.95 -3.22 12.82
C SER A 117 14.46 -3.29 12.53
N GLU A 118 15.26 -2.75 13.44
CA GLU A 118 16.71 -2.90 13.41
C GLU A 118 17.16 -4.36 13.45
N ASN A 119 16.38 -5.24 14.08
CA ASN A 119 16.70 -6.66 14.16
C ASN A 119 16.68 -7.37 12.79
N LEU A 120 15.77 -6.98 11.91
CA LEU A 120 15.74 -7.48 10.52
C LEU A 120 16.72 -6.72 9.63
N GLY A 121 17.06 -5.48 10.00
CA GLY A 121 17.86 -4.60 9.18
C GLY A 121 17.17 -4.10 7.92
N ASP A 122 17.89 -3.32 7.12
CA ASP A 122 17.36 -2.79 5.88
C ASP A 122 17.12 -3.89 4.83
N PHE A 123 16.30 -3.57 3.85
CA PHE A 123 16.01 -4.46 2.71
C PHE A 123 17.25 -4.59 1.82
N THR A 124 17.63 -5.81 1.53
CA THR A 124 18.79 -6.12 0.70
C THR A 124 18.47 -5.97 -0.78
N ASP A 125 19.50 -5.78 -1.62
CA ASP A 125 19.33 -5.71 -3.09
C ASP A 125 18.69 -6.99 -3.66
N LYS A 126 18.95 -8.14 -3.06
CA LYS A 126 18.32 -9.41 -3.44
C LYS A 126 16.81 -9.38 -3.17
N GLU A 127 16.40 -8.85 -2.05
CA GLU A 127 14.98 -8.74 -1.70
C GLU A 127 14.28 -7.69 -2.55
N MET A 128 14.94 -6.57 -2.83
CA MET A 128 14.44 -5.57 -3.77
C MET A 128 14.29 -6.15 -5.19
N PHE A 129 15.23 -6.99 -5.63
CA PHE A 129 15.10 -7.72 -6.88
C PHE A 129 13.86 -8.64 -6.88
N VAL A 130 13.62 -9.38 -5.79
CA VAL A 130 12.41 -10.22 -5.66
C VAL A 130 11.14 -9.39 -5.75
N LEU A 131 11.05 -8.26 -5.05
CA LEU A 131 9.90 -7.35 -5.14
C LEU A 131 9.69 -6.84 -6.56
N ASN A 132 10.76 -6.44 -7.25
CA ASN A 132 10.70 -5.98 -8.64
C ASN A 132 10.19 -7.07 -9.60
N GLN A 133 10.53 -8.33 -9.38
CA GLN A 133 9.98 -9.44 -10.19
C GLN A 133 8.50 -9.71 -9.92
N LEU A 134 8.01 -9.37 -8.73
CA LEU A 134 6.63 -9.62 -8.30
C LEU A 134 5.67 -8.49 -8.62
N GLN A 135 6.15 -7.26 -8.81
CA GLN A 135 5.32 -6.06 -8.88
C GLN A 135 4.19 -6.15 -9.92
N ASP A 136 4.48 -6.62 -11.13
CA ASP A 136 3.48 -6.74 -12.19
C ASP A 136 2.44 -7.81 -11.87
N HIS A 137 2.88 -8.91 -11.25
CA HIS A 137 1.97 -9.95 -10.78
C HIS A 137 1.07 -9.47 -9.64
N LEU A 138 1.60 -8.69 -8.72
CA LEU A 138 0.85 -8.06 -7.63
C LEU A 138 -0.15 -7.05 -8.17
N ALA A 139 0.25 -6.23 -9.15
CA ALA A 139 -0.63 -5.28 -9.82
C ALA A 139 -1.79 -6.02 -10.54
N GLU A 140 -1.49 -7.08 -11.28
CA GLU A 140 -2.52 -7.90 -11.94
C GLU A 140 -3.50 -8.50 -10.93
N LYS A 141 -3.00 -9.09 -9.85
CA LYS A 141 -3.85 -9.66 -8.78
C LYS A 141 -4.74 -8.61 -8.13
N LEU A 142 -4.20 -7.42 -7.86
CA LEU A 142 -4.97 -6.32 -7.30
C LEU A 142 -6.05 -5.86 -8.29
N TYR A 143 -5.73 -5.73 -9.56
CA TYR A 143 -6.68 -5.37 -10.62
C TYR A 143 -7.83 -6.37 -10.74
N GLN A 144 -7.54 -7.67 -10.71
CA GLN A 144 -8.56 -8.73 -10.75
C GLN A 144 -9.51 -8.66 -9.53
N LEU A 145 -8.99 -8.33 -8.35
CA LEU A 145 -9.83 -8.10 -7.17
C LEU A 145 -10.77 -6.90 -7.35
N PHE A 146 -10.32 -5.83 -8.01
CA PHE A 146 -11.17 -4.70 -8.35
C PHE A 146 -12.30 -5.07 -9.31
N LEU A 147 -11.99 -5.79 -10.39
CA LEU A 147 -12.97 -6.21 -11.38
C LEU A 147 -14.02 -7.12 -10.75
N GLY A 148 -13.62 -8.10 -9.95
CA GLY A 148 -14.53 -9.00 -9.25
C GLY A 148 -15.50 -8.26 -8.32
N LYS A 149 -15.01 -7.27 -7.56
CA LYS A 149 -15.86 -6.46 -6.68
C LYS A 149 -16.81 -5.54 -7.44
N LYS A 150 -16.39 -4.95 -8.57
CA LYS A 150 -17.24 -4.12 -9.41
C LYS A 150 -18.40 -4.93 -10.01
N SER A 151 -18.13 -6.14 -10.48
CA SER A 151 -19.15 -7.07 -10.98
C SER A 151 -20.17 -7.47 -9.90
N LEU A 152 -19.70 -7.80 -8.69
CA LEU A 152 -20.58 -8.13 -7.56
C LEU A 152 -21.46 -6.94 -7.12
N ALA A 153 -20.94 -5.73 -7.15
CA ALA A 153 -21.71 -4.53 -6.82
C ALA A 153 -22.80 -4.26 -7.87
N GLN A 154 -22.47 -4.41 -9.17
CA GLN A 154 -23.43 -4.25 -10.27
C GLN A 154 -24.54 -5.30 -10.19
N ASN A 155 -24.22 -6.57 -9.93
CA ASN A 155 -25.21 -7.62 -9.78
C ASN A 155 -26.17 -7.36 -8.60
N LYS A 156 -25.65 -6.94 -7.43
CA LYS A 156 -26.50 -6.57 -6.29
C LYS A 156 -27.41 -5.37 -6.56
N GLN A 157 -26.97 -4.44 -7.39
CA GLN A 157 -27.77 -3.28 -7.77
C GLN A 157 -28.88 -3.67 -8.76
N ALA A 158 -28.57 -4.54 -9.73
CA ALA A 158 -29.55 -5.11 -10.66
C ALA A 158 -30.61 -5.93 -9.92
N GLU A 159 -30.23 -6.80 -8.97
CA GLU A 159 -31.18 -7.56 -8.14
C GLU A 159 -32.11 -6.66 -7.31
N LYS A 160 -31.59 -5.54 -6.80
CA LYS A 160 -32.44 -4.57 -6.08
C LYS A 160 -33.44 -3.88 -7.01
N MET A 161 -33.04 -3.54 -8.24
CA MET A 161 -33.97 -2.93 -9.23
C MET A 161 -35.07 -3.88 -9.59
N VAL A 162 -34.78 -5.14 -9.92
CA VAL A 162 -35.78 -6.17 -10.23
C VAL A 162 -36.78 -6.35 -9.07
N ARG A 163 -36.32 -6.40 -7.82
CA ARG A 163 -37.21 -6.51 -6.65
C ARG A 163 -38.07 -5.28 -6.41
N PHE A 164 -37.68 -4.11 -6.91
CA PHE A 164 -38.50 -2.89 -6.85
C PHE A 164 -39.60 -2.92 -7.91
N GLU A 165 -39.33 -3.41 -9.12
CA GLU A 165 -40.32 -3.54 -10.20
C GLU A 165 -41.39 -4.60 -9.90
N ASP A 166 -41.03 -5.71 -9.24
CA ASP A 166 -41.97 -6.77 -8.82
C ASP A 166 -42.93 -6.33 -7.68
N ARG A 167 -42.75 -5.14 -7.09
CA ARG A 167 -43.60 -4.61 -6.00
C ARG A 167 -44.55 -3.47 -6.43
N MET A 168 -44.48 -3.04 -7.66
CA MET A 168 -45.40 -2.08 -8.26
C MET A 168 -46.52 -2.78 -9.05
#